data_612c059489657407ea966b604b9eba1e
#
_entry.id   612c059489657407ea966b604b9eba1e
#
_cell.length_a   1.000
_cell.length_b   1.000
_cell.length_c   1.000
_cell.angle_alpha   90.00
_cell.angle_beta   90.00
_cell.angle_gamma   90.00
#
_symmetry.space_group_name_H-M   'P 1'
#
loop_
_entity.id
_entity.type
_entity.pdbx_description
1 polymer ?
#
loop_
_entity_poly.entity_id
_entity_poly.type
_entity_poly.pdbx_seq_one_letter_code
_entity_poly.pdbx_strand_id
1 'polypeptide(L)'
;SSAASDVYKRQEFAQVVIKEANEILQKTPEMLPVLKEAGVVDSGGQGLVEFLQGAADVLMGKEVDLSSVEKTAVKPAATASEAPLEEKDIKFGYCTEFIVMTKDEISMEEEQKFKDFLMGIGDSIVVVADEDIIKVHVHTNHPGKAIEKGLTYGELTNMKIDNMREEHRERLNLTQAEAQAEESKPEEPRKDYGFVAVSIGQGMNDIFRELGVDHLIEGGQTMNPSTEDMLNAIEQVNAETVFILPNNKNIILAATQAQSLVEDKNVVIIPTTTVPQGISAIIGFDPEADAEENEDNMKDIIECVKTGEVTYAVRDTSINGITIKVDDIMGIDDDGIKKVGQDVEKVTLELLEEMVDEDSELISIYYGEDTTKEQAEALLEKVEETYGDCDVQLEYGGQPIYYFLLSVE
;
A
#
# COMPACT_ATOMS: atom_id res chain seq x y z
N SER A 1 11.20 -49.57 -13.77
CA SER A 1 11.74 -49.53 -12.37
C SER A 1 12.52 -48.25 -12.05
N SER A 2 13.06 -47.54 -13.02
CA SER A 2 13.78 -46.28 -12.82
C SER A 2 12.84 -45.11 -12.45
N ALA A 3 11.72 -44.95 -13.16
CA ALA A 3 10.80 -43.84 -12.92
C ALA A 3 10.10 -43.89 -11.53
N ALA A 4 9.77 -45.08 -11.01
CA ALA A 4 9.21 -45.21 -9.67
C ALA A 4 10.20 -44.84 -8.56
N SER A 5 11.49 -45.16 -8.75
CA SER A 5 12.55 -44.77 -7.83
C SER A 5 12.77 -43.23 -7.79
N ASP A 6 12.63 -42.57 -8.94
CA ASP A 6 12.78 -41.12 -9.03
C ASP A 6 11.59 -40.36 -8.40
N VAL A 7 10.37 -40.87 -8.56
CA VAL A 7 9.16 -40.33 -7.89
C VAL A 7 9.29 -40.45 -6.37
N TYR A 8 9.74 -41.61 -5.87
CA TYR A 8 9.93 -41.84 -4.43
C TYR A 8 10.96 -40.88 -3.82
N LYS A 9 12.07 -40.65 -4.52
CA LYS A 9 13.09 -39.71 -4.07
C LYS A 9 12.60 -38.25 -4.03
N ARG A 10 11.75 -37.86 -4.97
CA ARG A 10 11.13 -36.53 -4.99
C ARG A 10 10.15 -36.33 -3.83
N GLN A 11 9.36 -37.36 -3.52
CA GLN A 11 8.45 -37.34 -2.38
C GLN A 11 9.18 -37.26 -1.04
N GLU A 12 10.24 -38.06 -0.87
CA GLU A 12 11.10 -38.02 0.31
C GLU A 12 11.78 -36.65 0.46
N PHE A 13 12.30 -36.08 -0.64
CA PHE A 13 12.89 -34.75 -0.65
C PHE A 13 11.87 -33.68 -0.26
N ALA A 14 10.65 -33.69 -0.81
CA ALA A 14 9.61 -32.75 -0.46
C ALA A 14 9.26 -32.80 1.04
N GLN A 15 9.16 -33.99 1.63
CA GLN A 15 8.91 -34.15 3.06
C GLN A 15 10.04 -33.56 3.93
N VAL A 16 11.29 -33.75 3.52
CA VAL A 16 12.44 -33.16 4.23
C VAL A 16 12.40 -31.63 4.15
N VAL A 17 12.14 -31.09 2.96
CA VAL A 17 12.02 -29.63 2.77
C VAL A 17 10.95 -29.03 3.66
N ILE A 18 9.75 -29.62 3.70
CA ILE A 18 8.64 -29.14 4.53
C ILE A 18 8.99 -29.20 6.01
N LYS A 19 9.62 -30.28 6.45
CA LYS A 19 10.03 -30.45 7.84
C LYS A 19 11.04 -29.37 8.26
N GLU A 20 12.10 -29.19 7.48
CA GLU A 20 13.12 -28.18 7.74
C GLU A 20 12.56 -26.76 7.70
N ALA A 21 11.68 -26.46 6.73
CA ALA A 21 11.01 -25.17 6.62
C ALA A 21 10.16 -24.86 7.86
N ASN A 22 9.38 -25.83 8.35
CA ASN A 22 8.62 -25.70 9.59
C ASN A 22 9.53 -25.50 10.82
N GLU A 23 10.63 -26.24 10.91
CA GLU A 23 11.58 -26.11 12.02
C GLU A 23 12.23 -24.72 12.05
N ILE A 24 12.51 -24.13 10.88
CA ILE A 24 13.04 -22.77 10.77
C ILE A 24 11.96 -21.76 11.11
N LEU A 25 10.74 -21.94 10.59
CA LEU A 25 9.59 -21.06 10.88
C LEU A 25 9.35 -20.91 12.38
N GLN A 26 9.36 -22.01 13.13
CA GLN A 26 9.21 -22.00 14.59
C GLN A 26 10.36 -21.31 15.33
N LYS A 27 11.51 -21.12 14.68
CA LYS A 27 12.66 -20.40 15.25
C LYS A 27 12.67 -18.91 14.89
N THR A 28 11.82 -18.47 13.98
CA THR A 28 11.77 -17.04 13.57
C THR A 28 11.56 -16.06 14.73
N PRO A 29 10.81 -16.38 15.81
CA PRO A 29 10.75 -15.52 16.99
C PRO A 29 12.09 -15.38 17.73
N GLU A 30 12.96 -16.38 17.62
CA GLU A 30 14.30 -16.32 18.22
C GLU A 30 15.30 -15.53 17.34
N MET A 31 15.01 -15.39 16.03
CA MET A 31 15.84 -14.71 15.04
C MET A 31 15.54 -13.21 14.96
N LEU A 32 14.27 -12.82 15.20
CA LEU A 32 13.79 -11.46 15.11
C LEU A 32 13.17 -11.03 16.44
N PRO A 33 13.76 -10.08 17.16
CA PRO A 33 13.26 -9.65 18.47
C PRO A 33 11.80 -9.20 18.45
N VAL A 34 11.35 -8.53 17.38
CA VAL A 34 9.97 -8.07 17.21
C VAL A 34 8.96 -9.21 17.15
N LEU A 35 9.29 -10.34 16.53
CA LEU A 35 8.42 -11.52 16.48
C LEU A 35 8.35 -12.23 17.85
N LYS A 36 9.46 -12.21 18.57
CA LYS A 36 9.50 -12.75 19.94
C LYS A 36 8.68 -11.94 20.91
N GLU A 37 8.72 -10.61 20.79
CA GLU A 37 7.93 -9.69 21.62
C GLU A 37 6.44 -9.81 21.31
N ALA A 38 6.09 -9.97 20.02
CA ALA A 38 4.71 -10.18 19.59
C ALA A 38 4.18 -11.61 19.84
N GLY A 39 5.05 -12.58 20.18
CA GLY A 39 4.68 -13.98 20.41
C GLY A 39 4.20 -14.72 19.16
N VAL A 40 4.63 -14.29 17.96
CA VAL A 40 4.21 -14.85 16.67
C VAL A 40 5.39 -15.33 15.83
N VAL A 41 5.14 -16.23 14.88
CA VAL A 41 6.12 -16.61 13.86
C VAL A 41 6.08 -15.63 12.69
N ASP A 42 7.09 -15.68 11.81
CA ASP A 42 7.09 -14.87 10.59
C ASP A 42 5.93 -15.25 9.66
N SER A 43 5.04 -14.29 9.39
CA SER A 43 3.83 -14.51 8.58
C SER A 43 4.14 -14.82 7.11
N GLY A 44 5.19 -14.20 6.55
CA GLY A 44 5.67 -14.50 5.20
C GLY A 44 6.23 -15.91 5.11
N GLY A 45 7.01 -16.33 6.10
CA GLY A 45 7.51 -17.69 6.24
C GLY A 45 6.37 -18.72 6.41
N GLN A 46 5.35 -18.41 7.20
CA GLN A 46 4.15 -19.25 7.33
C GLN A 46 3.47 -19.45 5.98
N GLY A 47 3.21 -18.38 5.22
CA GLY A 47 2.60 -18.47 3.90
C GLY A 47 3.42 -19.29 2.91
N LEU A 48 4.74 -19.16 2.93
CA LEU A 48 5.64 -19.97 2.10
C LEU A 48 5.56 -21.46 2.47
N VAL A 49 5.53 -21.79 3.76
CA VAL A 49 5.42 -23.19 4.23
C VAL A 49 4.08 -23.81 3.79
N GLU A 50 2.97 -23.07 3.90
CA GLU A 50 1.65 -23.54 3.43
C GLU A 50 1.65 -23.79 1.92
N PHE A 51 2.23 -22.89 1.12
CA PHE A 51 2.38 -23.08 -0.31
C PHE A 51 3.20 -24.34 -0.66
N LEU A 52 4.36 -24.51 -0.01
CA LEU A 52 5.21 -25.68 -0.21
C LEU A 52 4.53 -26.97 0.26
N GLN A 53 3.74 -26.90 1.33
CA GLN A 53 2.95 -28.04 1.82
C GLN A 53 1.92 -28.49 0.79
N GLY A 54 1.18 -27.54 0.19
CA GLY A 54 0.23 -27.83 -0.88
C GLY A 54 0.89 -28.50 -2.09
N ALA A 55 2.05 -27.99 -2.52
CA ALA A 55 2.83 -28.60 -3.60
C ALA A 55 3.32 -30.01 -3.27
N ALA A 56 3.76 -30.24 -2.04
CA ALA A 56 4.19 -31.58 -1.57
C ALA A 56 3.00 -32.55 -1.50
N ASP A 57 1.84 -32.11 -1.07
CA ASP A 57 0.63 -32.94 -0.99
C ASP A 57 0.19 -33.44 -2.36
N VAL A 58 0.25 -32.58 -3.40
CA VAL A 58 0.04 -32.97 -4.80
C VAL A 58 1.09 -33.99 -5.25
N LEU A 59 2.37 -33.78 -4.95
CA LEU A 59 3.45 -34.72 -5.28
C LEU A 59 3.29 -36.07 -4.58
N MET A 60 2.68 -36.10 -3.38
CA MET A 60 2.39 -37.31 -2.64
C MET A 60 1.10 -38.01 -3.10
N GLY A 61 0.38 -37.43 -4.08
CA GLY A 61 -0.85 -38.00 -4.63
C GLY A 61 -2.07 -37.86 -3.71
N LYS A 62 -2.03 -36.89 -2.77
CA LYS A 62 -3.23 -36.53 -2.03
C LYS A 62 -4.19 -35.84 -3.00
N GLU A 63 -5.45 -36.25 -3.00
CA GLU A 63 -6.49 -35.54 -3.74
C GLU A 63 -6.67 -34.15 -3.07
N VAL A 64 -6.32 -33.11 -3.81
CA VAL A 64 -6.63 -31.74 -3.42
C VAL A 64 -8.09 -31.52 -3.85
N ASP A 65 -8.95 -31.24 -2.90
CA ASP A 65 -10.33 -30.86 -3.21
C ASP A 65 -10.33 -29.47 -3.88
N LEU A 66 -10.29 -29.48 -5.21
CA LEU A 66 -10.35 -28.28 -6.04
C LEU A 66 -11.78 -27.77 -6.22
N SER A 67 -12.78 -28.40 -5.62
CA SER A 67 -14.18 -27.99 -5.78
C SER A 67 -14.45 -26.57 -5.23
N SER A 68 -13.62 -26.11 -4.30
CA SER A 68 -13.60 -24.71 -3.84
C SER A 68 -12.79 -23.78 -4.76
N VAL A 69 -11.85 -24.31 -5.56
CA VAL A 69 -10.95 -23.53 -6.44
C VAL A 69 -11.52 -23.42 -7.86
N GLU A 70 -12.33 -24.38 -8.32
CA GLU A 70 -12.96 -24.30 -9.65
C GLU A 70 -13.94 -23.11 -9.81
N LYS A 71 -14.33 -22.47 -8.71
CA LYS A 71 -15.10 -21.21 -8.76
C LYS A 71 -14.23 -19.94 -8.75
N THR A 72 -12.94 -20.09 -8.50
CA THR A 72 -11.94 -19.02 -8.54
C THR A 72 -10.80 -19.36 -9.49
N ALA A 73 -11.08 -20.07 -10.59
CA ALA A 73 -10.09 -20.24 -11.64
C ALA A 73 -9.79 -18.87 -12.26
N VAL A 74 -8.78 -18.21 -11.70
CA VAL A 74 -8.01 -17.23 -12.43
C VAL A 74 -7.46 -17.97 -13.63
N LYS A 75 -8.03 -17.73 -14.81
CA LYS A 75 -7.43 -18.16 -16.06
C LYS A 75 -5.98 -17.67 -16.06
N PRO A 76 -5.00 -18.47 -16.47
CA PRO A 76 -3.69 -17.94 -16.73
C PRO A 76 -3.88 -16.82 -17.74
N ALA A 77 -3.27 -15.67 -17.47
CA ALA A 77 -3.24 -14.54 -18.37
C ALA A 77 -2.62 -15.02 -19.70
N ALA A 78 -3.47 -15.40 -20.62
CA ALA A 78 -3.12 -15.40 -22.02
C ALA A 78 -3.37 -13.97 -22.46
N THR A 79 -2.34 -13.33 -22.99
CA THR A 79 -2.41 -12.12 -23.80
C THR A 79 -3.58 -12.21 -24.77
N ALA A 80 -4.72 -11.70 -24.35
CA ALA A 80 -5.85 -11.43 -25.21
C ALA A 80 -6.47 -10.16 -24.65
N SER A 81 -6.49 -9.13 -25.47
CA SER A 81 -7.29 -7.95 -25.26
C SER A 81 -8.69 -8.39 -24.80
N GLU A 82 -8.99 -8.30 -23.51
CA GLU A 82 -10.34 -8.48 -23.03
C GLU A 82 -11.17 -7.32 -23.59
N ALA A 83 -12.12 -7.67 -24.44
CA ALA A 83 -13.18 -6.73 -24.80
C ALA A 83 -13.83 -6.21 -23.50
N PRO A 84 -14.16 -4.92 -23.40
CA PRO A 84 -14.75 -4.34 -22.21
C PRO A 84 -15.94 -5.18 -21.77
N LEU A 85 -15.95 -5.62 -20.51
CA LEU A 85 -17.11 -6.27 -19.91
C LEU A 85 -18.33 -5.37 -20.17
N GLU A 86 -19.34 -5.87 -20.87
CA GLU A 86 -20.56 -5.09 -21.06
C GLU A 86 -21.30 -4.98 -19.73
N GLU A 87 -21.99 -3.88 -19.46
CA GLU A 87 -22.82 -3.66 -18.25
C GLU A 87 -23.78 -4.84 -17.94
N LYS A 88 -24.04 -5.67 -18.97
CA LYS A 88 -24.85 -6.90 -18.88
C LYS A 88 -24.16 -8.05 -18.15
N ASP A 89 -22.84 -7.99 -17.99
CA ASP A 89 -22.05 -9.05 -17.35
C ASP A 89 -21.96 -8.87 -15.83
N ILE A 90 -22.32 -7.67 -15.32
CA ILE A 90 -22.40 -7.39 -13.87
C ILE A 90 -23.70 -7.97 -13.32
N LYS A 91 -23.64 -9.20 -12.87
CA LYS A 91 -24.79 -9.94 -12.32
C LYS A 91 -25.27 -9.34 -11.01
N PHE A 92 -24.36 -8.95 -10.12
CA PHE A 92 -24.64 -8.28 -8.85
C PHE A 92 -24.03 -6.88 -8.86
N GLY A 93 -24.88 -5.87 -8.64
CA GLY A 93 -24.54 -4.48 -8.93
C GLY A 93 -23.90 -3.71 -7.79
N TYR A 94 -23.86 -4.26 -6.57
CA TYR A 94 -23.34 -3.55 -5.41
C TYR A 94 -22.27 -4.38 -4.72
N CYS A 95 -21.07 -3.81 -4.58
CA CYS A 95 -20.08 -4.24 -3.62
C CYS A 95 -20.49 -3.73 -2.24
N THR A 96 -20.64 -4.65 -1.29
CA THR A 96 -21.12 -4.32 0.06
C THR A 96 -20.13 -4.87 1.08
N GLU A 97 -19.54 -3.98 1.85
CA GLU A 97 -18.54 -4.30 2.87
C GLU A 97 -18.98 -3.72 4.21
N PHE A 98 -18.76 -4.44 5.28
CA PHE A 98 -18.96 -3.97 6.64
C PHE A 98 -18.29 -4.89 7.66
N ILE A 99 -18.08 -4.35 8.85
CA ILE A 99 -17.62 -5.10 10.02
C ILE A 99 -18.77 -5.21 11.00
N VAL A 100 -19.03 -6.42 11.50
CA VAL A 100 -19.96 -6.67 12.59
C VAL A 100 -19.14 -6.77 13.88
N MET A 101 -19.45 -5.93 14.86
CA MET A 101 -18.89 -6.02 16.21
C MET A 101 -19.78 -6.94 17.03
N THR A 102 -19.28 -8.12 17.36
CA THR A 102 -20.05 -9.14 18.11
C THR A 102 -19.84 -8.98 19.62
N LYS A 103 -20.81 -9.42 20.42
CA LYS A 103 -20.67 -9.38 21.89
C LYS A 103 -20.01 -10.63 22.46
N ASP A 104 -20.05 -11.70 21.70
CA ASP A 104 -19.52 -13.01 22.05
C ASP A 104 -18.81 -13.60 20.83
N GLU A 105 -17.86 -14.48 21.07
CA GLU A 105 -17.15 -15.21 20.02
C GLU A 105 -18.12 -16.04 19.16
N ILE A 106 -18.03 -15.88 17.84
CA ILE A 106 -18.90 -16.55 16.86
C ILE A 106 -18.34 -17.92 16.54
N SER A 107 -19.20 -18.94 16.64
CA SER A 107 -18.82 -20.30 16.28
C SER A 107 -18.64 -20.46 14.76
N MET A 108 -17.76 -21.37 14.34
CA MET A 108 -17.57 -21.71 12.90
C MET A 108 -18.88 -22.09 12.21
N GLU A 109 -19.85 -22.68 12.95
CA GLU A 109 -21.16 -23.03 12.41
C GLU A 109 -22.02 -21.79 12.12
N GLU A 110 -21.94 -20.76 12.93
CA GLU A 110 -22.65 -19.49 12.73
C GLU A 110 -22.02 -18.65 11.62
N GLU A 111 -20.69 -18.62 11.54
CA GLU A 111 -19.95 -18.03 10.42
C GLU A 111 -20.37 -18.70 9.11
N GLN A 112 -20.40 -20.02 9.04
CA GLN A 112 -20.83 -20.75 7.86
C GLN A 112 -22.30 -20.48 7.50
N LYS A 113 -23.21 -20.39 8.49
CA LYS A 113 -24.61 -20.00 8.25
C LYS A 113 -24.74 -18.59 7.69
N PHE A 114 -23.89 -17.67 8.12
CA PHE A 114 -23.88 -16.33 7.56
C PHE A 114 -23.38 -16.33 6.12
N LYS A 115 -22.30 -17.05 5.85
CA LYS A 115 -21.76 -17.24 4.50
C LYS A 115 -22.79 -17.89 3.55
N ASP A 116 -23.47 -18.93 4.00
CA ASP A 116 -24.53 -19.62 3.23
C ASP A 116 -25.70 -18.68 2.91
N PHE A 117 -26.08 -17.82 3.84
CA PHE A 117 -27.12 -16.80 3.60
C PHE A 117 -26.70 -15.82 2.51
N LEU A 118 -25.45 -15.30 2.58
CA LEU A 118 -24.93 -14.38 1.58
C LEU A 118 -24.80 -15.03 0.21
N MET A 119 -24.41 -16.31 0.14
CA MET A 119 -24.40 -17.08 -1.11
C MET A 119 -25.78 -17.18 -1.77
N GLY A 120 -26.84 -17.10 -0.99
CA GLY A 120 -28.22 -17.07 -1.52
C GLY A 120 -28.61 -15.73 -2.16
N ILE A 121 -27.89 -14.64 -1.91
CA ILE A 121 -28.25 -13.29 -2.37
C ILE A 121 -27.16 -12.58 -3.17
N GLY A 122 -25.96 -13.19 -3.32
CA GLY A 122 -24.81 -12.56 -3.95
C GLY A 122 -23.73 -13.54 -4.39
N ASP A 123 -22.61 -13.01 -4.83
CA ASP A 123 -21.36 -13.72 -5.10
C ASP A 123 -20.15 -12.95 -4.53
N SER A 124 -18.92 -13.43 -4.81
CA SER A 124 -17.67 -12.82 -4.31
C SER A 124 -17.69 -12.61 -2.78
N ILE A 125 -18.11 -13.67 -2.06
CA ILE A 125 -18.41 -13.58 -0.64
C ILE A 125 -17.17 -13.86 0.17
N VAL A 126 -16.82 -12.92 1.06
CA VAL A 126 -15.85 -13.11 2.13
C VAL A 126 -16.55 -12.87 3.46
N VAL A 127 -16.53 -13.87 4.33
CA VAL A 127 -16.97 -13.77 5.73
C VAL A 127 -15.85 -14.36 6.57
N VAL A 128 -15.27 -13.57 7.44
CA VAL A 128 -14.19 -13.99 8.34
C VAL A 128 -14.55 -13.51 9.75
N ALA A 129 -14.73 -14.44 10.66
CA ALA A 129 -14.92 -14.17 12.09
C ALA A 129 -13.55 -14.22 12.80
N ASP A 130 -13.31 -13.24 13.68
CA ASP A 130 -12.10 -13.13 14.49
C ASP A 130 -12.48 -12.50 15.83
N GLU A 131 -12.23 -13.22 16.94
CA GLU A 131 -12.56 -12.85 18.32
C GLU A 131 -13.96 -12.20 18.46
N ASP A 132 -14.06 -10.87 18.41
CA ASP A 132 -15.26 -10.07 18.63
C ASP A 132 -15.76 -9.33 17.35
N ILE A 133 -15.21 -9.66 16.18
CA ILE A 133 -15.59 -9.04 14.91
C ILE A 133 -15.87 -10.07 13.81
N ILE A 134 -16.76 -9.72 12.87
CA ILE A 134 -16.92 -10.43 11.59
C ILE A 134 -16.70 -9.43 10.45
N LYS A 135 -15.71 -9.68 9.61
CA LYS A 135 -15.52 -8.93 8.36
C LYS A 135 -16.38 -9.55 7.26
N VAL A 136 -17.15 -8.72 6.59
CA VAL A 136 -18.08 -9.14 5.53
C VAL A 136 -17.81 -8.37 4.26
N HIS A 137 -17.69 -9.10 3.15
CA HIS A 137 -17.69 -8.57 1.79
C HIS A 137 -18.62 -9.42 0.93
N VAL A 138 -19.50 -8.80 0.14
CA VAL A 138 -20.39 -9.51 -0.78
C VAL A 138 -20.77 -8.62 -1.97
N HIS A 139 -20.75 -9.19 -3.17
CA HIS A 139 -21.37 -8.57 -4.33
C HIS A 139 -22.84 -9.01 -4.42
N THR A 140 -23.78 -8.06 -4.29
CA THR A 140 -25.22 -8.37 -4.23
C THR A 140 -26.07 -7.31 -4.90
N ASN A 141 -27.29 -7.66 -5.29
CA ASN A 141 -28.31 -6.69 -5.66
C ASN A 141 -29.20 -6.28 -4.46
N HIS A 142 -28.92 -6.84 -3.28
CA HIS A 142 -29.70 -6.63 -2.06
C HIS A 142 -28.81 -6.26 -0.86
N PRO A 143 -28.06 -5.14 -0.91
CA PRO A 143 -27.15 -4.75 0.18
C PRO A 143 -27.87 -4.62 1.52
N GLY A 144 -29.12 -4.13 1.52
CA GLY A 144 -29.93 -4.01 2.73
C GLY A 144 -30.18 -5.37 3.42
N LYS A 145 -30.31 -6.48 2.67
CA LYS A 145 -30.47 -7.81 3.27
C LYS A 145 -29.19 -8.33 3.90
N ALA A 146 -28.05 -8.03 3.31
CA ALA A 146 -26.75 -8.36 3.89
C ALA A 146 -26.53 -7.63 5.21
N ILE A 147 -26.82 -6.31 5.23
CA ILE A 147 -26.77 -5.47 6.41
C ILE A 147 -27.74 -5.95 7.51
N GLU A 148 -29.01 -6.21 7.15
CA GLU A 148 -30.03 -6.69 8.08
C GLU A 148 -29.60 -8.02 8.72
N LYS A 149 -28.98 -8.91 7.93
CA LYS A 149 -28.46 -10.18 8.44
C LYS A 149 -27.24 -9.94 9.35
N GLY A 150 -26.33 -9.03 9.00
CA GLY A 150 -25.21 -8.64 9.85
C GLY A 150 -25.65 -8.14 11.23
N LEU A 151 -26.68 -7.29 11.27
CA LEU A 151 -27.25 -6.76 12.50
C LEU A 151 -27.80 -7.83 13.45
N THR A 152 -28.10 -9.07 12.97
CA THR A 152 -28.50 -10.17 13.85
C THR A 152 -27.35 -10.73 14.69
N TYR A 153 -26.10 -10.44 14.33
CA TYR A 153 -24.90 -10.89 15.04
C TYR A 153 -24.29 -9.80 15.93
N GLY A 154 -24.48 -8.52 15.60
CA GLY A 154 -23.93 -7.43 16.40
C GLY A 154 -24.15 -6.04 15.80
N GLU A 155 -23.41 -5.06 16.32
CA GLU A 155 -23.41 -3.69 15.80
C GLU A 155 -22.53 -3.60 14.54
N LEU A 156 -22.90 -2.74 13.58
CA LEU A 156 -22.16 -2.59 12.33
C LEU A 156 -21.28 -1.33 12.36
N THR A 157 -20.06 -1.48 11.85
CA THR A 157 -19.13 -0.39 11.63
C THR A 157 -18.45 -0.53 10.26
N ASN A 158 -17.76 0.53 9.79
CA ASN A 158 -17.04 0.57 8.52
C ASN A 158 -17.88 0.06 7.33
N MET A 159 -19.11 0.58 7.22
CA MET A 159 -20.03 0.21 6.15
C MET A 159 -19.68 0.95 4.86
N LYS A 160 -19.45 0.19 3.79
CA LYS A 160 -19.22 0.70 2.45
C LYS A 160 -20.13 -0.02 1.47
N ILE A 161 -20.80 0.72 0.60
CA ILE A 161 -21.67 0.18 -0.46
C ILE A 161 -21.38 0.94 -1.74
N ASP A 162 -20.71 0.30 -2.68
CA ASP A 162 -20.37 0.90 -3.97
C ASP A 162 -21.26 0.32 -5.08
N ASN A 163 -21.70 1.18 -5.99
CA ASN A 163 -22.45 0.77 -7.16
C ASN A 163 -21.51 0.43 -8.32
N MET A 164 -21.13 -0.83 -8.44
CA MET A 164 -20.19 -1.32 -9.47
C MET A 164 -20.66 -1.02 -10.91
N ARG A 165 -21.97 -0.86 -11.17
CA ARG A 165 -22.46 -0.46 -12.49
C ARG A 165 -22.22 1.03 -12.78
N GLU A 166 -22.24 1.87 -11.75
CA GLU A 166 -21.96 3.30 -11.85
C GLU A 166 -20.46 3.51 -12.04
N GLU A 167 -19.65 2.86 -11.25
CA GLU A 167 -18.20 2.83 -11.36
C GLU A 167 -17.74 2.31 -12.74
N HIS A 168 -18.38 1.25 -13.25
CA HIS A 168 -18.13 0.77 -14.60
C HIS A 168 -18.54 1.77 -15.68
N ARG A 169 -19.69 2.47 -15.52
CA ARG A 169 -20.12 3.52 -16.45
C ARG A 169 -19.21 4.74 -16.42
N GLU A 170 -18.76 5.14 -15.26
CA GLU A 170 -17.79 6.23 -15.11
C GLU A 170 -16.46 5.85 -15.79
N ARG A 171 -15.98 4.64 -15.59
CA ARG A 171 -14.78 4.08 -16.25
C ARG A 171 -14.94 4.05 -17.77
N LEU A 172 -16.09 3.57 -18.29
CA LEU A 172 -16.40 3.58 -19.72
C LEU A 172 -16.53 5.00 -20.28
N ASN A 173 -17.10 5.93 -19.53
CA ASN A 173 -17.23 7.33 -19.95
C ASN A 173 -15.86 8.02 -19.96
N LEU A 174 -14.99 7.75 -19.00
CA LEU A 174 -13.61 8.21 -18.99
C LEU A 174 -12.82 7.62 -20.16
N THR A 175 -12.87 6.30 -20.37
CA THR A 175 -12.20 5.62 -21.50
C THR A 175 -12.73 6.11 -22.87
N GLN A 176 -14.04 6.38 -23.01
CA GLN A 176 -14.61 6.94 -24.23
C GLN A 176 -14.28 8.42 -24.42
N ALA A 177 -14.18 9.18 -23.33
CA ALA A 177 -13.75 10.58 -23.38
C ALA A 177 -12.24 10.67 -23.70
N GLU A 178 -11.44 9.76 -23.16
CA GLU A 178 -10.02 9.62 -23.45
C GLU A 178 -9.79 9.17 -24.89
N ALA A 179 -10.49 8.13 -25.37
CA ALA A 179 -10.41 7.67 -26.76
C ALA A 179 -10.86 8.73 -27.78
N GLN A 180 -11.88 9.55 -27.45
CA GLN A 180 -12.30 10.67 -28.30
C GLN A 180 -11.34 11.87 -28.19
N ALA A 181 -10.63 12.02 -27.07
CA ALA A 181 -9.58 13.01 -26.92
C ALA A 181 -8.29 12.59 -27.66
N GLU A 182 -7.98 11.29 -27.69
CA GLU A 182 -6.84 10.72 -28.44
C GLU A 182 -7.04 10.80 -29.96
N GLU A 183 -8.26 10.54 -30.49
CA GLU A 183 -8.53 10.68 -31.94
C GLU A 183 -8.47 12.13 -32.44
N SER A 184 -8.46 13.14 -31.54
CA SER A 184 -8.50 14.56 -31.90
C SER A 184 -7.21 15.34 -31.60
N LYS A 185 -6.22 14.76 -30.92
CA LYS A 185 -4.91 15.41 -30.70
C LYS A 185 -3.92 14.99 -31.79
N PRO A 186 -3.20 15.95 -32.41
CA PRO A 186 -1.96 15.61 -33.10
C PRO A 186 -1.05 14.90 -32.11
N GLU A 187 -0.39 13.82 -32.49
CA GLU A 187 0.65 13.19 -31.68
C GLU A 187 1.65 14.27 -31.26
N GLU A 188 1.57 14.71 -30.01
CA GLU A 188 2.62 15.57 -29.46
C GLU A 188 3.93 14.76 -29.45
N PRO A 189 5.04 15.35 -29.89
CA PRO A 189 6.32 14.67 -29.86
C PRO A 189 6.59 14.21 -28.41
N ARG A 190 7.12 12.99 -28.25
CA ARG A 190 7.54 12.49 -26.94
C ARG A 190 8.45 13.52 -26.27
N LYS A 191 8.24 13.76 -24.98
CA LYS A 191 9.17 14.53 -24.14
C LYS A 191 10.44 13.70 -23.94
N ASP A 192 11.56 14.35 -23.69
CA ASP A 192 12.79 13.63 -23.34
C ASP A 192 12.62 12.91 -22.01
N TYR A 193 11.97 13.57 -21.03
CA TYR A 193 11.76 13.09 -19.67
C TYR A 193 10.32 13.25 -19.21
N GLY A 194 9.86 12.31 -18.37
CA GLY A 194 8.59 12.38 -17.68
C GLY A 194 8.67 11.72 -16.32
N PHE A 195 7.70 12.01 -15.44
CA PHE A 195 7.70 11.58 -14.06
C PHE A 195 6.40 10.89 -13.67
N VAL A 196 6.56 9.77 -12.93
CA VAL A 196 5.48 9.10 -12.20
C VAL A 196 5.83 9.15 -10.72
N ALA A 197 4.93 9.63 -9.87
CA ALA A 197 5.12 9.61 -8.42
C ALA A 197 3.94 8.93 -7.73
N VAL A 198 4.24 8.21 -6.63
CA VAL A 198 3.21 7.72 -5.72
C VAL A 198 3.01 8.74 -4.62
N SER A 199 1.76 9.13 -4.38
CA SER A 199 1.44 10.16 -3.39
C SER A 199 0.05 9.94 -2.78
N ILE A 200 -0.18 10.50 -1.60
CA ILE A 200 -1.48 10.51 -0.93
C ILE A 200 -1.66 11.86 -0.23
N GLY A 201 -2.86 12.41 -0.39
CA GLY A 201 -3.20 13.73 0.12
C GLY A 201 -3.30 14.78 -0.99
N GLN A 202 -4.34 15.61 -0.91
CA GLN A 202 -4.64 16.61 -1.95
C GLN A 202 -3.46 17.58 -2.14
N GLY A 203 -2.93 18.12 -1.04
CA GLY A 203 -1.84 19.10 -1.10
C GLY A 203 -0.54 18.48 -1.63
N MET A 204 -0.19 17.25 -1.19
CA MET A 204 0.97 16.52 -1.74
C MET A 204 0.83 16.31 -3.25
N ASN A 205 -0.35 15.91 -3.70
CA ASN A 205 -0.63 15.75 -5.12
C ASN A 205 -0.47 17.05 -5.91
N ASP A 206 -0.88 18.17 -5.32
CA ASP A 206 -0.77 19.48 -5.94
C ASP A 206 0.71 19.93 -6.02
N ILE A 207 1.51 19.70 -4.97
CA ILE A 207 2.96 19.94 -4.97
C ILE A 207 3.64 19.14 -6.10
N PHE A 208 3.38 17.84 -6.23
CA PHE A 208 3.97 17.04 -7.30
C PHE A 208 3.57 17.51 -8.69
N ARG A 209 2.30 17.95 -8.89
CA ARG A 209 1.86 18.52 -10.17
C ARG A 209 2.55 19.84 -10.49
N GLU A 210 2.74 20.71 -9.49
CA GLU A 210 3.47 21.98 -9.65
C GLU A 210 4.94 21.75 -9.99
N LEU A 211 5.55 20.68 -9.46
CA LEU A 211 6.90 20.25 -9.79
C LEU A 211 7.01 19.55 -11.15
N GLY A 212 5.90 19.34 -11.86
CA GLY A 212 5.90 18.80 -13.22
C GLY A 212 5.77 17.28 -13.32
N VAL A 213 5.28 16.60 -12.29
CA VAL A 213 4.95 15.17 -12.38
C VAL A 213 3.81 14.96 -13.37
N ASP A 214 4.02 14.10 -14.36
CA ASP A 214 3.08 13.83 -15.44
C ASP A 214 1.93 12.93 -14.98
N HIS A 215 2.22 11.94 -14.13
CA HIS A 215 1.22 11.03 -13.61
C HIS A 215 1.42 10.73 -12.13
N LEU A 216 0.32 10.79 -11.36
CA LEU A 216 0.30 10.46 -9.94
C LEU A 216 -0.46 9.15 -9.71
N ILE A 217 0.14 8.26 -8.95
CA ILE A 217 -0.53 7.05 -8.46
C ILE A 217 -0.95 7.30 -7.02
N GLU A 218 -2.24 7.23 -6.75
CA GLU A 218 -2.76 7.42 -5.41
C GLU A 218 -2.52 6.16 -4.56
N GLY A 219 -1.84 6.33 -3.42
CA GLY A 219 -1.52 5.21 -2.53
C GLY A 219 -0.29 5.46 -1.66
N GLY A 220 0.17 4.41 -0.99
CA GLY A 220 1.45 4.41 -0.26
C GLY A 220 1.38 4.05 1.22
N GLN A 221 0.32 4.37 1.97
CA GLN A 221 0.27 4.07 3.41
C GLN A 221 -0.60 2.84 3.72
N THR A 222 -1.81 2.79 3.20
CA THR A 222 -2.76 1.70 3.46
C THR A 222 -3.03 0.83 2.24
N MET A 223 -2.77 1.37 1.04
CA MET A 223 -2.92 0.66 -0.23
C MET A 223 -1.68 0.87 -1.08
N ASN A 224 -0.87 -0.20 -1.22
CA ASN A 224 0.28 -0.18 -2.10
C ASN A 224 -0.17 -0.43 -3.55
N PRO A 225 0.19 0.44 -4.50
CA PRO A 225 -0.03 0.21 -5.91
C PRO A 225 0.58 -1.12 -6.36
N SER A 226 -0.13 -1.80 -7.26
CA SER A 226 0.34 -3.02 -7.89
C SER A 226 1.34 -2.74 -9.02
N THR A 227 2.01 -3.79 -9.51
CA THR A 227 2.85 -3.70 -10.72
C THR A 227 2.02 -3.25 -11.93
N GLU A 228 0.73 -3.63 -12.02
CA GLU A 228 -0.18 -3.22 -13.08
C GLU A 228 -0.49 -1.72 -13.01
N ASP A 229 -0.72 -1.16 -11.82
CA ASP A 229 -0.93 0.28 -11.64
C ASP A 229 0.31 1.07 -12.08
N MET A 230 1.51 0.56 -11.79
CA MET A 230 2.77 1.16 -12.27
C MET A 230 2.89 1.12 -13.77
N LEU A 231 2.57 -0.03 -14.42
CA LEU A 231 2.61 -0.15 -15.88
C LEU A 231 1.63 0.82 -16.55
N ASN A 232 0.40 0.89 -16.04
CA ASN A 232 -0.62 1.82 -16.55
C ASN A 232 -0.17 3.29 -16.44
N ALA A 233 0.46 3.64 -15.31
CA ALA A 233 0.99 4.98 -15.11
C ALA A 233 2.13 5.31 -16.11
N ILE A 234 3.08 4.38 -16.28
CA ILE A 234 4.19 4.55 -17.23
C ILE A 234 3.65 4.70 -18.66
N GLU A 235 2.63 3.94 -19.04
CA GLU A 235 2.03 3.99 -20.38
C GLU A 235 1.42 5.36 -20.67
N GLN A 236 0.80 6.01 -19.69
CA GLN A 236 0.16 7.32 -19.81
C GLN A 236 1.17 8.48 -19.94
N VAL A 237 2.43 8.28 -19.58
CA VAL A 237 3.47 9.31 -19.69
C VAL A 237 4.10 9.27 -21.09
N ASN A 238 3.87 10.30 -21.90
CA ASN A 238 4.42 10.41 -23.26
C ASN A 238 5.86 10.95 -23.23
N ALA A 239 6.80 10.14 -22.73
CA ALA A 239 8.22 10.48 -22.66
C ALA A 239 9.12 9.32 -23.13
N GLU A 240 10.36 9.64 -23.53
CA GLU A 240 11.38 8.64 -23.86
C GLU A 240 11.96 7.98 -22.60
N THR A 241 12.23 8.79 -21.58
CA THR A 241 12.66 8.33 -20.26
C THR A 241 11.60 8.69 -19.20
N VAL A 242 11.20 7.74 -18.39
CA VAL A 242 10.23 7.92 -17.30
C VAL A 242 10.90 7.64 -15.96
N PHE A 243 11.01 8.65 -15.13
CA PHE A 243 11.46 8.52 -13.73
C PHE A 243 10.28 8.14 -12.84
N ILE A 244 10.47 7.12 -12.00
CA ILE A 244 9.47 6.67 -11.03
C ILE A 244 9.96 6.99 -9.63
N LEU A 245 9.10 7.65 -8.86
CA LEU A 245 9.28 8.00 -7.45
C LEU A 245 8.29 7.21 -6.60
N PRO A 246 8.68 6.04 -6.06
CA PRO A 246 7.77 5.17 -5.31
C PRO A 246 7.30 5.78 -3.98
N ASN A 247 8.13 6.62 -3.34
CA ASN A 247 7.86 7.33 -2.09
C ASN A 247 7.41 6.42 -0.92
N ASN A 248 7.70 5.13 -1.04
CA ASN A 248 7.46 4.12 -0.02
C ASN A 248 8.30 2.87 -0.32
N LYS A 249 9.03 2.39 0.68
CA LYS A 249 9.92 1.21 0.55
C LYS A 249 9.19 -0.05 0.07
N ASN A 250 7.90 -0.20 0.40
CA ASN A 250 7.11 -1.37 0.01
C ASN A 250 6.70 -1.35 -1.47
N ILE A 251 6.78 -0.19 -2.13
CA ILE A 251 6.37 0.02 -3.51
C ILE A 251 7.55 -0.14 -4.48
N ILE A 252 8.79 0.06 -4.02
CA ILE A 252 10.00 -0.05 -4.85
C ILE A 252 10.04 -1.38 -5.62
N LEU A 253 9.63 -2.48 -4.98
CA LEU A 253 9.62 -3.79 -5.63
C LEU A 253 8.62 -3.85 -6.81
N ALA A 254 7.42 -3.31 -6.64
CA ALA A 254 6.40 -3.26 -7.69
C ALA A 254 6.86 -2.38 -8.86
N ALA A 255 7.48 -1.23 -8.57
CA ALA A 255 8.07 -0.35 -9.56
C ALA A 255 9.21 -1.05 -10.33
N THR A 256 10.10 -1.78 -9.64
CA THR A 256 11.18 -2.55 -10.28
C THR A 256 10.65 -3.67 -11.18
N GLN A 257 9.58 -4.32 -10.78
CA GLN A 257 8.93 -5.33 -11.61
C GLN A 257 8.30 -4.70 -12.86
N ALA A 258 7.62 -3.56 -12.72
CA ALA A 258 7.05 -2.83 -13.84
C ALA A 258 8.15 -2.38 -14.82
N GLN A 259 9.27 -1.82 -14.32
CA GLN A 259 10.42 -1.45 -15.15
C GLN A 259 10.88 -2.60 -16.05
N SER A 260 10.96 -3.83 -15.53
CA SER A 260 11.41 -5.00 -16.27
C SER A 260 10.47 -5.46 -17.39
N LEU A 261 9.24 -4.99 -17.40
CA LEU A 261 8.19 -5.35 -18.36
C LEU A 261 7.99 -4.30 -19.47
N VAL A 262 8.57 -3.11 -19.32
CA VAL A 262 8.46 -2.02 -20.32
C VAL A 262 9.61 -2.14 -21.30
N GLU A 263 9.30 -2.18 -22.60
CA GLU A 263 10.28 -2.35 -23.69
C GLU A 263 10.44 -1.09 -24.58
N ASP A 264 9.45 -0.20 -24.58
CA ASP A 264 9.35 0.93 -25.51
C ASP A 264 9.81 2.29 -24.93
N LYS A 265 10.13 2.32 -23.64
CA LYS A 265 10.58 3.50 -22.89
C LYS A 265 11.75 3.12 -21.98
N ASN A 266 12.62 4.08 -21.73
CA ASN A 266 13.60 3.94 -20.65
C ASN A 266 12.94 4.27 -19.31
N VAL A 267 12.84 3.31 -18.41
CA VAL A 267 12.24 3.50 -17.08
C VAL A 267 13.35 3.51 -16.04
N VAL A 268 13.42 4.58 -15.25
CA VAL A 268 14.42 4.79 -14.20
C VAL A 268 13.71 4.90 -12.86
N ILE A 269 14.13 4.11 -11.87
CA ILE A 269 13.54 4.14 -10.54
C ILE A 269 14.48 4.88 -9.59
N ILE A 270 14.00 5.98 -9.05
CA ILE A 270 14.65 6.66 -7.95
C ILE A 270 14.09 6.05 -6.66
N PRO A 271 14.90 5.38 -5.83
CA PRO A 271 14.40 4.52 -4.75
C PRO A 271 13.95 5.33 -3.52
N THR A 272 13.11 6.32 -3.75
CA THR A 272 12.51 7.17 -2.69
C THR A 272 11.65 6.33 -1.75
N THR A 273 11.86 6.46 -0.46
CA THR A 273 11.12 5.73 0.58
C THR A 273 10.07 6.59 1.26
N THR A 274 10.11 7.89 1.05
CA THR A 274 9.19 8.88 1.63
C THR A 274 8.79 9.93 0.60
N VAL A 275 7.65 10.58 0.83
CA VAL A 275 7.16 11.67 -0.04
C VAL A 275 8.14 12.87 -0.06
N PRO A 276 8.69 13.33 1.06
CA PRO A 276 9.71 14.38 1.04
C PRO A 276 10.91 14.04 0.16
N GLN A 277 11.45 12.81 0.24
CA GLN A 277 12.53 12.38 -0.66
C GLN A 277 12.14 12.50 -2.14
N GLY A 278 10.89 12.17 -2.49
CA GLY A 278 10.39 12.33 -3.85
C GLY A 278 10.33 13.78 -4.30
N ILE A 279 9.94 14.69 -3.42
CA ILE A 279 9.90 16.13 -3.70
C ILE A 279 11.31 16.65 -3.95
N SER A 280 12.25 16.38 -3.04
CA SER A 280 13.64 16.83 -3.17
C SER A 280 14.34 16.25 -4.40
N ALA A 281 14.06 14.97 -4.72
CA ALA A 281 14.57 14.34 -5.94
C ALA A 281 14.14 15.08 -7.21
N ILE A 282 12.86 15.47 -7.32
CA ILE A 282 12.37 16.23 -8.51
C ILE A 282 12.98 17.63 -8.58
N ILE A 283 13.13 18.30 -7.42
CA ILE A 283 13.74 19.63 -7.37
C ILE A 283 15.19 19.58 -7.89
N GLY A 284 15.88 18.48 -7.63
CA GLY A 284 17.26 18.29 -8.09
C GLY A 284 17.41 17.80 -9.53
N PHE A 285 16.31 17.57 -10.26
CA PHE A 285 16.36 17.16 -11.66
C PHE A 285 16.87 18.28 -12.58
N ASP A 286 17.84 17.96 -13.44
CA ASP A 286 18.36 18.86 -14.46
C ASP A 286 17.89 18.43 -15.86
N PRO A 287 17.02 19.20 -16.53
CA PRO A 287 16.54 18.85 -17.87
C PRO A 287 17.63 18.90 -18.97
N GLU A 288 18.80 19.48 -18.71
CA GLU A 288 19.93 19.53 -19.65
C GLU A 288 20.91 18.34 -19.48
N ALA A 289 20.81 17.61 -18.33
CA ALA A 289 21.61 16.43 -18.05
C ALA A 289 21.02 15.18 -18.70
N ASP A 290 21.83 14.14 -18.91
CA ASP A 290 21.30 12.86 -19.38
C ASP A 290 20.61 12.04 -18.28
N ALA A 291 19.99 10.90 -18.65
CA ALA A 291 19.20 10.11 -17.71
C ALA A 291 20.06 9.46 -16.59
N GLU A 292 21.30 9.08 -16.90
CA GLU A 292 22.22 8.45 -15.93
C GLU A 292 22.72 9.50 -14.92
N GLU A 293 23.08 10.68 -15.41
CA GLU A 293 23.51 11.80 -14.55
C GLU A 293 22.37 12.26 -13.65
N ASN A 294 21.14 12.36 -14.16
CA ASN A 294 19.96 12.69 -13.35
C ASN A 294 19.66 11.59 -12.33
N GLU A 295 19.76 10.30 -12.70
CA GLU A 295 19.56 9.19 -11.78
C GLU A 295 20.53 9.26 -10.60
N ASP A 296 21.81 9.47 -10.88
CA ASP A 296 22.84 9.57 -9.85
C ASP A 296 22.62 10.80 -8.95
N ASN A 297 22.37 11.97 -9.54
CA ASN A 297 22.12 13.20 -8.80
C ASN A 297 20.88 13.09 -7.89
N MET A 298 19.77 12.55 -8.40
CA MET A 298 18.56 12.37 -7.61
C MET A 298 18.78 11.35 -6.48
N LYS A 299 19.57 10.29 -6.69
CA LYS A 299 19.94 9.35 -5.64
C LYS A 299 20.80 9.99 -4.56
N ASP A 300 21.78 10.79 -4.93
CA ASP A 300 22.63 11.52 -3.96
C ASP A 300 21.78 12.47 -3.12
N ILE A 301 20.81 13.17 -3.73
CA ILE A 301 19.91 14.10 -3.02
C ILE A 301 19.05 13.35 -1.99
N ILE A 302 18.42 12.24 -2.36
CA ILE A 302 17.54 11.53 -1.41
C ILE A 302 18.29 10.95 -0.20
N GLU A 303 19.60 10.71 -0.31
CA GLU A 303 20.42 10.27 0.81
C GLU A 303 20.63 11.40 1.86
N CYS A 304 20.51 12.65 1.45
CA CYS A 304 20.64 13.81 2.34
C CYS A 304 19.32 14.15 3.06
N VAL A 305 18.18 13.66 2.57
CA VAL A 305 16.85 13.98 3.12
C VAL A 305 16.53 13.09 4.31
N LYS A 306 16.50 13.67 5.49
CA LYS A 306 15.97 13.00 6.71
C LYS A 306 14.47 13.23 6.80
N THR A 307 13.69 12.17 6.99
CA THR A 307 12.24 12.27 7.08
C THR A 307 11.73 11.97 8.47
N GLY A 308 10.79 12.80 8.96
CA GLY A 308 10.05 12.60 10.19
C GLY A 308 8.56 12.45 9.94
N GLU A 309 7.91 11.56 10.68
CA GLU A 309 6.48 11.30 10.62
C GLU A 309 5.87 11.46 12.01
N VAL A 310 4.82 12.26 12.14
CA VAL A 310 4.10 12.44 13.41
C VAL A 310 2.68 11.91 13.25
N THR A 311 2.35 10.85 13.99
CA THR A 311 1.09 10.12 13.87
C THR A 311 0.60 9.66 15.23
N TYR A 312 -0.48 8.87 15.27
CA TYR A 312 -1.06 8.32 16.49
C TYR A 312 -1.02 6.79 16.50
N ALA A 313 -0.97 6.24 17.70
CA ALA A 313 -0.99 4.79 17.90
C ALA A 313 -2.43 4.25 17.83
N VAL A 314 -2.66 3.25 16.98
CA VAL A 314 -3.97 2.59 16.82
C VAL A 314 -4.21 1.43 17.79
N ARG A 315 -3.19 1.01 18.53
CA ARG A 315 -3.25 -0.08 19.52
C ARG A 315 -2.15 0.06 20.57
N ASP A 316 -2.38 -0.57 21.71
CA ASP A 316 -1.33 -0.71 22.72
C ASP A 316 -0.22 -1.63 22.19
N THR A 317 1.02 -1.19 22.34
CA THR A 317 2.20 -1.97 21.94
C THR A 317 3.42 -1.58 22.77
N SER A 318 4.51 -2.34 22.63
CA SER A 318 5.81 -1.99 23.19
C SER A 318 6.87 -2.26 22.15
N ILE A 319 7.65 -1.25 21.78
CA ILE A 319 8.70 -1.34 20.76
C ILE A 319 9.98 -0.75 21.36
N ASN A 320 11.07 -1.48 21.32
CA ASN A 320 12.39 -1.07 21.83
C ASN A 320 12.34 -0.62 23.33
N GLY A 321 11.45 -1.21 24.13
CA GLY A 321 11.28 -0.85 25.53
C GLY A 321 10.44 0.40 25.79
N ILE A 322 9.92 1.05 24.76
CA ILE A 322 8.98 2.16 24.86
C ILE A 322 7.56 1.57 24.89
N THR A 323 6.82 1.87 25.94
CA THR A 323 5.40 1.50 26.04
C THR A 323 4.56 2.54 25.33
N ILE A 324 3.74 2.12 24.39
CA ILE A 324 2.86 2.94 23.56
C ILE A 324 1.43 2.51 23.82
N LYS A 325 0.56 3.44 24.09
CA LYS A 325 -0.88 3.20 24.26
C LYS A 325 -1.65 3.71 23.07
N VAL A 326 -2.84 3.19 22.89
CA VAL A 326 -3.80 3.73 21.91
C VAL A 326 -3.92 5.24 22.12
N ASP A 327 -3.97 5.98 20.99
CA ASP A 327 -4.02 7.44 20.91
C ASP A 327 -2.75 8.19 21.40
N ASP A 328 -1.69 7.49 21.78
CA ASP A 328 -0.40 8.15 21.99
C ASP A 328 0.12 8.72 20.67
N ILE A 329 0.67 9.92 20.73
CA ILE A 329 1.33 10.55 19.57
C ILE A 329 2.74 10.00 19.43
N MET A 330 3.10 9.58 18.24
CA MET A 330 4.40 9.01 17.91
C MET A 330 5.15 9.91 16.94
N GLY A 331 6.41 10.20 17.25
CA GLY A 331 7.39 10.75 16.33
C GLY A 331 8.29 9.65 15.82
N ILE A 332 8.30 9.47 14.51
CA ILE A 332 8.98 8.38 13.80
C ILE A 332 9.96 9.01 12.81
N ASP A 333 11.17 8.52 12.73
CA ASP A 333 12.12 8.85 11.68
C ASP A 333 12.52 7.61 10.87
N ASP A 334 13.55 7.73 10.04
CA ASP A 334 14.04 6.66 9.18
C ASP A 334 14.50 5.41 9.96
N ASP A 335 14.92 5.57 11.22
CA ASP A 335 15.35 4.49 12.12
C ASP A 335 14.20 3.86 12.94
N GLY A 336 13.03 4.54 13.02
CA GLY A 336 11.86 4.09 13.75
C GLY A 336 11.32 5.08 14.78
N ILE A 337 10.57 4.58 15.79
CA ILE A 337 9.91 5.44 16.78
C ILE A 337 10.95 6.05 17.71
N LYS A 338 11.04 7.38 17.72
CA LYS A 338 11.97 8.16 18.56
C LYS A 338 11.28 8.81 19.75
N LYS A 339 10.06 9.32 19.54
CA LYS A 339 9.32 10.05 20.58
C LYS A 339 7.91 9.51 20.72
N VAL A 340 7.41 9.50 21.96
CA VAL A 340 6.03 9.13 22.28
C VAL A 340 5.49 10.11 23.33
N GLY A 341 4.31 10.66 23.11
CA GLY A 341 3.70 11.64 24.00
C GLY A 341 2.18 11.73 23.81
N GLN A 342 1.57 12.78 24.37
CA GLN A 342 0.14 13.05 24.28
C GLN A 342 -0.16 14.37 23.53
N ASP A 343 0.87 15.10 23.16
CA ASP A 343 0.76 16.42 22.53
C ASP A 343 1.52 16.43 21.20
N VAL A 344 0.79 16.71 20.13
CA VAL A 344 1.31 16.64 18.75
C VAL A 344 2.46 17.63 18.54
N GLU A 345 2.28 18.89 18.98
CA GLU A 345 3.28 19.94 18.82
C GLU A 345 4.58 19.59 19.56
N LYS A 346 4.45 19.15 20.82
CA LYS A 346 5.60 18.78 21.65
C LYS A 346 6.37 17.61 21.03
N VAL A 347 5.67 16.55 20.60
CA VAL A 347 6.29 15.37 19.98
C VAL A 347 6.99 15.78 18.67
N THR A 348 6.40 16.68 17.88
CA THR A 348 7.01 17.19 16.65
C THR A 348 8.30 17.96 16.92
N LEU A 349 8.30 18.85 17.91
CA LEU A 349 9.51 19.60 18.28
C LEU A 349 10.61 18.69 18.83
N GLU A 350 10.25 17.73 19.70
CA GLU A 350 11.20 16.73 20.22
C GLU A 350 11.75 15.80 19.13
N LEU A 351 10.98 15.52 18.05
CA LEU A 351 11.46 14.76 16.90
C LEU A 351 12.44 15.58 16.08
N LEU A 352 12.15 16.87 15.83
CA LEU A 352 13.06 17.77 15.13
C LEU A 352 14.40 17.94 15.86
N GLU A 353 14.42 17.92 17.21
CA GLU A 353 15.66 17.94 17.99
C GLU A 353 16.59 16.75 17.68
N GLU A 354 16.04 15.60 17.28
CA GLU A 354 16.82 14.41 16.88
C GLU A 354 17.26 14.47 15.41
N MET A 355 16.49 15.18 14.56
CA MET A 355 16.69 15.19 13.11
C MET A 355 17.65 16.31 12.65
N VAL A 356 17.55 17.49 13.29
CA VAL A 356 18.33 18.68 12.92
C VAL A 356 19.74 18.60 13.49
N ASP A 357 20.73 18.84 12.67
CA ASP A 357 22.15 18.90 13.05
C ASP A 357 22.82 20.18 12.52
N GLU A 358 24.16 20.25 12.66
CA GLU A 358 24.98 21.43 12.27
C GLU A 358 25.02 21.66 10.76
N ASP A 359 24.71 20.65 9.95
CA ASP A 359 24.75 20.70 8.49
C ASP A 359 23.35 20.92 7.89
N SER A 360 22.29 20.99 8.71
CA SER A 360 20.91 21.17 8.26
C SER A 360 20.64 22.62 7.86
N GLU A 361 20.16 22.84 6.65
CA GLU A 361 19.88 24.17 6.07
C GLU A 361 18.39 24.43 5.84
N LEU A 362 17.59 23.37 5.59
CA LEU A 362 16.16 23.45 5.27
C LEU A 362 15.32 22.52 6.14
N ILE A 363 14.23 23.04 6.68
CA ILE A 363 13.19 22.27 7.37
C ILE A 363 11.87 22.46 6.64
N SER A 364 11.29 21.41 6.07
CA SER A 364 9.97 21.46 5.46
C SER A 364 8.94 20.74 6.32
N ILE A 365 7.83 21.39 6.56
CA ILE A 365 6.72 20.90 7.40
C ILE A 365 5.48 20.75 6.52
N TYR A 366 4.96 19.53 6.38
CA TYR A 366 3.75 19.25 5.64
C TYR A 366 2.65 18.81 6.61
N TYR A 367 1.58 19.62 6.75
CA TYR A 367 0.50 19.28 7.68
C TYR A 367 -0.62 18.50 7.00
N GLY A 368 -1.14 17.49 7.74
CA GLY A 368 -2.16 16.56 7.28
C GLY A 368 -3.59 17.10 7.39
N GLU A 369 -4.55 16.29 6.95
CA GLU A 369 -5.98 16.63 6.96
C GLU A 369 -6.56 16.84 8.38
N ASP A 370 -6.00 16.16 9.39
CA ASP A 370 -6.42 16.25 10.80
C ASP A 370 -5.75 17.42 11.55
N THR A 371 -4.94 18.23 10.88
CA THR A 371 -4.26 19.40 11.47
C THR A 371 -4.83 20.68 10.89
N THR A 372 -5.25 21.62 11.76
CA THR A 372 -5.72 22.91 11.27
C THR A 372 -4.56 23.81 10.88
N LYS A 373 -4.82 24.76 9.97
CA LYS A 373 -3.81 25.74 9.53
C LYS A 373 -3.24 26.53 10.70
N GLU A 374 -4.08 26.93 11.65
CA GLU A 374 -3.69 27.67 12.84
C GLU A 374 -2.73 26.87 13.74
N GLN A 375 -2.94 25.55 13.87
CA GLN A 375 -2.01 24.69 14.60
C GLN A 375 -0.68 24.55 13.87
N ALA A 376 -0.71 24.42 12.55
CA ALA A 376 0.49 24.31 11.73
C ALA A 376 1.30 25.63 11.74
N GLU A 377 0.64 26.79 11.66
CA GLU A 377 1.29 28.11 11.77
C GLU A 377 1.91 28.35 13.17
N ALA A 378 1.23 27.88 14.23
CA ALA A 378 1.79 27.97 15.59
C ALA A 378 3.04 27.10 15.79
N LEU A 379 3.08 25.92 15.13
CA LEU A 379 4.28 25.07 15.11
C LEU A 379 5.40 25.74 14.31
N LEU A 380 5.10 26.30 13.13
CA LEU A 380 6.05 27.01 12.29
C LEU A 380 6.78 28.10 13.07
N GLU A 381 6.04 29.00 13.77
CA GLU A 381 6.62 30.06 14.58
C GLU A 381 7.65 29.55 15.59
N LYS A 382 7.36 28.40 16.23
CA LYS A 382 8.27 27.80 17.22
C LYS A 382 9.50 27.16 16.59
N VAL A 383 9.33 26.55 15.42
CA VAL A 383 10.45 25.95 14.68
C VAL A 383 11.39 27.04 14.19
N GLU A 384 10.85 28.14 13.62
CA GLU A 384 11.65 29.31 13.20
C GLU A 384 12.39 29.98 14.38
N GLU A 385 11.74 30.08 15.56
CA GLU A 385 12.38 30.59 16.76
C GLU A 385 13.51 29.69 17.28
N THR A 386 13.38 28.37 17.10
CA THR A 386 14.34 27.38 17.60
C THR A 386 15.51 27.18 16.65
N TYR A 387 15.23 27.13 15.34
CA TYR A 387 16.19 26.80 14.27
C TYR A 387 16.39 28.02 13.35
N GLY A 388 16.75 29.16 13.91
CA GLY A 388 16.88 30.42 13.16
C GLY A 388 18.01 30.46 12.12
N ASP A 389 18.85 29.41 12.07
CA ASP A 389 19.90 29.25 11.04
C ASP A 389 19.39 28.40 9.84
N CYS A 390 18.22 27.75 9.96
CA CYS A 390 17.58 26.99 8.89
C CYS A 390 16.46 27.81 8.22
N ASP A 391 16.28 27.63 6.93
CA ASP A 391 15.05 28.02 6.24
C ASP A 391 13.91 27.07 6.60
N VAL A 392 12.76 27.60 7.02
CA VAL A 392 11.61 26.78 7.41
C VAL A 392 10.44 27.01 6.46
N GLN A 393 9.90 25.95 5.92
CA GLN A 393 8.75 25.97 5.00
C GLN A 393 7.57 25.23 5.59
N LEU A 394 6.36 25.75 5.38
CA LEU A 394 5.11 25.13 5.81
C LEU A 394 4.18 25.00 4.61
N GLU A 395 3.78 23.77 4.31
CA GLU A 395 2.90 23.44 3.21
C GLU A 395 1.73 22.57 3.66
N TYR A 396 0.58 22.73 3.01
CA TYR A 396 -0.54 21.84 3.19
C TYR A 396 -0.31 20.54 2.41
N GLY A 397 -0.13 19.43 3.11
CA GLY A 397 0.01 18.12 2.47
C GLY A 397 -1.35 17.42 2.30
N GLY A 398 -2.26 17.59 3.26
CA GLY A 398 -3.56 16.94 3.27
C GLY A 398 -3.50 15.41 3.33
N GLN A 399 -2.35 14.88 3.77
CA GLN A 399 -2.17 13.43 3.96
C GLN A 399 -3.00 12.94 5.15
N PRO A 400 -3.65 11.75 5.01
CA PRO A 400 -4.34 11.11 6.13
C PRO A 400 -3.35 10.46 7.10
N ILE A 401 -3.79 10.17 8.32
CA ILE A 401 -3.03 9.40 9.34
C ILE A 401 -1.91 10.22 10.01
N TYR A 402 -1.21 11.05 9.26
CA TYR A 402 -0.11 11.86 9.79
C TYR A 402 -0.53 13.29 10.05
N TYR A 403 -0.31 13.76 11.27
CA TYR A 403 -0.47 15.17 11.61
C TYR A 403 0.54 16.02 10.87
N PHE A 404 1.81 15.55 10.87
CA PHE A 404 2.90 16.21 10.17
C PHE A 404 3.80 15.18 9.48
N LEU A 405 4.25 15.51 8.28
CA LEU A 405 5.44 14.95 7.67
C LEU A 405 6.51 16.05 7.68
N LEU A 406 7.73 15.66 8.00
CA LEU A 406 8.86 16.57 8.18
C LEU A 406 9.98 16.15 7.24
N SER A 407 10.67 17.14 6.68
CA SER A 407 11.91 16.95 5.95
C SER A 407 12.98 17.85 6.57
N VAL A 408 14.17 17.32 6.74
CA VAL A 408 15.36 18.06 7.17
C VAL A 408 16.48 17.76 6.19
N GLU A 409 17.02 18.82 5.59
CA GLU A 409 18.04 18.80 4.54
C GLU A 409 19.19 19.72 4.85
#